data_4f891fcdf3618aff50d0fe0cfe603856
#
_entry.id   4f891fcdf3618aff50d0fe0cfe603856
#
_cell.length_a   1.000
_cell.length_b   1.000
_cell.length_c   1.000
_cell.angle_alpha   90.00
_cell.angle_beta   90.00
_cell.angle_gamma   90.00
#
_symmetry.space_group_name_H-M   'P 1'
#
loop_
_entity.id
_entity.type
_entity.pdbx_description
1 polymer ?
#
loop_
_entity_poly.entity_id
_entity_poly.type
_entity_poly.pdbx_seq_one_letter_code
_entity_poly.pdbx_strand_id
1 'polypeptide(L)'
;EYENLLAEIKDDVYIHREAQWMSPLYSMGNPLIRIGDLRDTLPADPTSLLISADEVNVPIIRNHLQAVHAEVIEHRRWGAPFPLIEIVKKGLNKAVGIDLVAKEFGIPRERIIAFGDEDNDLEMLEYAGVGVAMGNAIDCVKNIANEITLSNEENGIAVILQERLKL
;
A
#
# COMPACT_ATOMS: atom_id res chain seq x y z
N GLU A 1 -2.87 11.83 19.97
CA GLU A 1 -2.14 10.68 20.53
C GLU A 1 -2.22 9.52 19.51
N TYR A 2 -1.17 8.72 19.41
CA TYR A 2 -1.14 7.46 18.67
C TYR A 2 -1.14 6.27 19.65
N GLU A 3 -1.66 5.13 19.20
CA GLU A 3 -1.68 3.91 20.00
C GLU A 3 -0.39 3.11 19.83
N ASN A 4 0.05 2.94 18.58
CA ASN A 4 1.24 2.18 18.25
C ASN A 4 1.92 2.67 16.96
N LEU A 5 3.18 2.27 16.80
CA LEU A 5 3.98 2.48 15.60
C LEU A 5 4.54 1.14 15.15
N LEU A 6 4.50 0.92 13.85
CA LEU A 6 5.14 -0.21 13.20
C LEU A 6 6.03 0.33 12.07
N ALA A 7 7.21 -0.25 11.93
CA ALA A 7 8.12 0.04 10.83
C ALA A 7 8.45 -1.24 10.08
N GLU A 8 8.57 -1.16 8.77
CA GLU A 8 8.98 -2.25 7.91
C GLU A 8 10.34 -1.94 7.29
N ILE A 9 11.25 -2.91 7.37
CA ILE A 9 12.54 -2.86 6.66
C ILE A 9 12.67 -4.14 5.85
N LYS A 10 12.48 -4.04 4.54
CA LYS A 10 12.35 -5.19 3.64
C LYS A 10 11.21 -6.11 4.11
N ASP A 11 11.55 -7.30 4.60
CA ASP A 11 10.57 -8.30 5.08
C ASP A 11 10.50 -8.36 6.62
N ASP A 12 11.29 -7.54 7.32
CA ASP A 12 11.32 -7.51 8.78
C ASP A 12 10.40 -6.43 9.35
N VAL A 13 9.77 -6.74 10.50
CA VAL A 13 8.78 -5.89 11.16
C VAL A 13 9.28 -5.45 12.53
N TYR A 14 9.21 -4.16 12.79
CA TYR A 14 9.61 -3.51 14.04
C TYR A 14 8.39 -2.84 14.65
N ILE A 15 8.03 -3.18 15.89
CA ILE A 15 6.82 -2.70 16.55
C ILE A 15 7.22 -1.96 17.83
N HIS A 16 6.69 -0.76 18.02
CA HIS A 16 7.02 0.06 19.18
C HIS A 16 6.55 -0.56 20.49
N ARG A 17 5.34 -1.16 20.48
CA ARG A 17 4.74 -1.85 21.65
C ARG A 17 4.01 -3.10 21.20
N GLU A 18 3.99 -4.11 22.05
CA GLU A 18 3.23 -5.32 21.78
C GLU A 18 1.74 -5.00 21.57
N ALA A 19 1.16 -5.51 20.49
CA ALA A 19 -0.24 -5.33 20.15
C ALA A 19 -0.78 -6.58 19.46
N GLN A 20 -1.57 -7.37 20.20
CA GLN A 20 -2.11 -8.65 19.70
C GLN A 20 -2.97 -8.48 18.45
N TRP A 21 -3.72 -7.39 18.33
CA TRP A 21 -4.59 -7.13 17.17
C TRP A 21 -3.82 -6.89 15.86
N MET A 22 -2.54 -6.51 15.94
CA MET A 22 -1.67 -6.35 14.77
C MET A 22 -1.12 -7.67 14.24
N SER A 23 -1.19 -8.76 15.03
CA SER A 23 -0.63 -10.07 14.64
C SER A 23 -1.08 -10.56 13.26
N PRO A 24 -2.36 -10.42 12.84
CA PRO A 24 -2.77 -10.82 11.50
C PRO A 24 -2.10 -10.04 10.37
N LEU A 25 -1.68 -8.79 10.61
CA LEU A 25 -1.07 -7.92 9.59
C LEU A 25 0.32 -8.41 9.15
N TYR A 26 1.05 -9.06 10.05
CA TYR A 26 2.43 -9.50 9.81
C TYR A 26 2.66 -11.00 10.04
N SER A 27 1.61 -11.80 10.16
CA SER A 27 1.74 -13.27 10.27
C SER A 27 2.03 -13.95 8.93
N MET A 28 1.85 -13.25 7.82
CA MET A 28 2.13 -13.77 6.48
C MET A 28 3.63 -13.68 6.18
N GLY A 29 4.23 -14.77 5.72
CA GLY A 29 5.64 -14.80 5.32
C GLY A 29 6.66 -15.07 6.43
N ASN A 30 6.22 -15.22 7.68
CA ASN A 30 7.09 -15.47 8.84
C ASN A 30 8.23 -14.42 9.00
N PRO A 31 7.91 -13.10 9.04
CA PRO A 31 8.89 -12.05 9.18
C PRO A 31 9.60 -12.12 10.54
N LEU A 32 10.79 -11.58 10.63
CA LEU A 32 11.42 -11.30 11.92
C LEU A 32 10.68 -10.14 12.59
N ILE A 33 10.11 -10.39 13.76
CA ILE A 33 9.39 -9.37 14.52
C ILE A 33 10.26 -8.91 15.69
N ARG A 34 10.48 -7.61 15.80
CA ARG A 34 11.18 -6.99 16.94
C ARG A 34 10.27 -5.98 17.63
N ILE A 35 10.18 -6.06 18.95
CA ILE A 35 9.36 -5.18 19.77
C ILE A 35 10.26 -4.32 20.64
N GLY A 36 10.06 -3.01 20.61
CA GLY A 36 10.82 -2.04 21.40
C GLY A 36 10.72 -0.63 20.84
N ASP A 37 11.35 0.33 21.50
CA ASP A 37 11.39 1.70 20.98
C ASP A 37 12.04 1.71 19.59
N LEU A 38 11.32 2.20 18.57
CA LEU A 38 11.79 2.19 17.19
C LEU A 38 13.09 2.98 17.00
N ARG A 39 13.34 3.99 17.84
CA ARG A 39 14.59 4.78 17.81
C ARG A 39 15.83 3.94 18.16
N ASP A 40 15.63 2.90 18.96
CA ASP A 40 16.69 2.02 19.44
C ASP A 40 16.78 0.72 18.65
N THR A 41 15.68 0.27 18.07
CA THR A 41 15.56 -1.05 17.44
C THR A 41 15.74 -1.05 15.93
N LEU A 42 15.51 0.08 15.25
CA LEU A 42 15.68 0.15 13.79
C LEU A 42 17.16 0.12 13.40
N PRO A 43 17.58 -0.84 12.55
CA PRO A 43 18.96 -0.91 12.08
C PRO A 43 19.26 0.02 10.90
N ALA A 44 18.22 0.54 10.22
CA ALA A 44 18.30 1.40 9.04
C ALA A 44 16.99 2.17 8.87
N ASP A 45 16.95 3.05 7.87
CA ASP A 45 15.72 3.74 7.48
C ASP A 45 14.66 2.74 7.02
N PRO A 46 13.42 2.84 7.52
CA PRO A 46 12.34 1.95 7.13
C PRO A 46 11.84 2.23 5.70
N THR A 47 11.33 1.18 5.07
CA THR A 47 10.61 1.30 3.78
C THR A 47 9.25 1.94 3.96
N SER A 48 8.58 1.62 5.07
CA SER A 48 7.30 2.21 5.46
C SER A 48 7.19 2.33 6.98
N LEU A 49 6.35 3.27 7.42
CA LEU A 49 5.92 3.41 8.80
C LEU A 49 4.39 3.35 8.85
N LEU A 50 3.86 2.60 9.80
CA LEU A 50 2.43 2.53 10.08
C LEU A 50 2.15 3.14 11.45
N ILE A 51 1.22 4.07 11.50
CA ILE A 51 0.72 4.66 12.76
C ILE A 51 -0.67 4.11 13.01
N SER A 52 -0.85 3.47 14.16
CA SER A 52 -2.18 3.14 14.70
C SER A 52 -2.63 4.23 15.64
N ALA A 53 -3.86 4.67 15.49
CA ALA A 53 -4.48 5.67 16.34
C ALA A 53 -6.00 5.50 16.35
N ASP A 54 -6.66 6.02 17.40
CA ASP A 54 -8.11 6.13 17.40
C ASP A 54 -8.62 6.94 16.19
N GLU A 55 -9.77 6.58 15.67
CA GLU A 55 -10.41 7.25 14.53
C GLU A 55 -10.47 8.77 14.65
N VAL A 56 -10.72 9.28 15.86
CA VAL A 56 -10.77 10.74 16.14
C VAL A 56 -9.41 11.42 15.99
N ASN A 57 -8.32 10.67 16.18
CA ASN A 57 -6.95 11.17 16.10
C ASN A 57 -6.36 11.06 14.67
N VAL A 58 -6.89 10.20 13.82
CA VAL A 58 -6.39 10.01 12.45
C VAL A 58 -6.33 11.32 11.66
N PRO A 59 -7.40 12.14 11.57
CA PRO A 59 -7.34 13.41 10.86
C PRO A 59 -6.32 14.39 11.45
N ILE A 60 -6.19 14.42 12.79
CA ILE A 60 -5.26 15.31 13.49
C ILE A 60 -3.82 14.95 13.15
N ILE A 61 -3.49 13.66 13.21
CA ILE A 61 -2.14 13.15 12.88
C ILE A 61 -1.83 13.44 11.42
N ARG A 62 -2.74 13.14 10.49
CA ARG A 62 -2.55 13.38 9.05
C ARG A 62 -2.32 14.87 8.75
N ASN A 63 -3.10 15.76 9.35
CA ASN A 63 -2.92 17.21 9.18
C ASN A 63 -1.54 17.65 9.69
N HIS A 64 -1.08 17.11 10.81
CA HIS A 64 0.25 17.41 11.34
C HIS A 64 1.36 16.91 10.41
N LEU A 65 1.28 15.65 9.95
CA LEU A 65 2.23 15.10 8.98
C LEU A 65 2.30 15.94 7.71
N GLN A 66 1.14 16.33 7.17
CA GLN A 66 1.06 17.20 5.99
C GLN A 66 1.68 18.58 6.24
N ALA A 67 1.42 19.19 7.40
CA ALA A 67 1.93 20.53 7.70
C ALA A 67 3.45 20.57 7.92
N VAL A 68 4.04 19.51 8.47
CA VAL A 68 5.44 19.50 8.92
C VAL A 68 6.36 18.73 7.97
N HIS A 69 5.86 17.68 7.33
CA HIS A 69 6.68 16.70 6.62
C HIS A 69 6.34 16.49 5.14
N ALA A 70 5.38 17.25 4.59
CA ALA A 70 4.92 17.08 3.19
C ALA A 70 6.02 17.16 2.12
N GLU A 71 7.18 17.74 2.45
CA GLU A 71 8.31 17.82 1.52
C GLU A 71 9.11 16.50 1.42
N VAL A 72 8.97 15.61 2.40
CA VAL A 72 9.81 14.41 2.51
C VAL A 72 9.03 13.11 2.57
N ILE A 73 7.75 13.14 2.97
CA ILE A 73 6.88 11.97 3.07
C ILE A 73 5.56 12.16 2.34
N GLU A 74 4.96 11.04 2.00
CA GLU A 74 3.54 10.89 1.68
C GLU A 74 2.88 9.98 2.70
N HIS A 75 1.58 10.18 2.94
CA HIS A 75 0.84 9.35 3.87
C HIS A 75 -0.54 9.03 3.33
N ARG A 76 -0.99 7.80 3.57
CA ARG A 76 -2.30 7.30 3.17
C ARG A 76 -2.99 6.68 4.38
N ARG A 77 -4.32 6.73 4.41
CA ARG A 77 -5.10 5.99 5.40
C ARG A 77 -5.47 4.65 4.79
N TRP A 78 -5.31 3.58 5.56
CA TRP A 78 -5.85 2.27 5.17
C TRP A 78 -7.37 2.28 5.29
N GLY A 79 -8.02 1.48 4.45
CA GLY A 79 -9.46 1.24 4.52
C GLY A 79 -9.88 0.54 5.82
N ALA A 80 -11.17 0.61 6.14
CA ALA A 80 -11.73 -0.13 7.27
C ALA A 80 -11.39 -1.63 7.15
N PRO A 81 -11.21 -2.35 8.28
CA PRO A 81 -11.50 -1.94 9.65
C PRO A 81 -10.31 -1.32 10.42
N PHE A 82 -9.19 -1.08 9.78
CA PHE A 82 -7.97 -0.68 10.47
C PHE A 82 -7.74 0.85 10.44
N PRO A 83 -7.73 1.53 11.60
CA PRO A 83 -7.41 2.96 11.68
C PRO A 83 -5.89 3.18 11.58
N LEU A 84 -5.31 2.82 10.45
CA LEU A 84 -3.88 2.91 10.18
C LEU A 84 -3.57 4.07 9.24
N ILE A 85 -2.45 4.75 9.50
CA ILE A 85 -1.85 5.72 8.59
C ILE A 85 -0.52 5.13 8.14
N GLU A 86 -0.41 4.84 6.87
CA GLU A 86 0.83 4.45 6.23
C GLU A 86 1.62 5.69 5.82
N ILE A 87 2.91 5.68 6.07
CA ILE A 87 3.85 6.74 5.71
C ILE A 87 4.95 6.13 4.87
N VAL A 88 5.18 6.71 3.71
CA VAL A 88 6.27 6.34 2.79
C VAL A 88 7.08 7.57 2.42
N LYS A 89 8.27 7.36 1.89
CA LYS A 89 9.07 8.45 1.31
C LYS A 89 8.31 9.10 0.15
N LYS A 90 8.32 10.42 0.09
CA LYS A 90 7.69 11.19 -0.99
C LYS A 90 8.13 10.70 -2.37
N GLY A 91 7.18 10.56 -3.28
CA GLY A 91 7.38 10.08 -4.63
C GLY A 91 7.55 8.56 -4.77
N LEU A 92 7.37 7.79 -3.68
CA LEU A 92 7.30 6.34 -3.75
C LEU A 92 5.85 5.90 -3.79
N ASN A 93 5.48 5.23 -4.87
CA ASN A 93 4.17 4.61 -5.07
C ASN A 93 4.31 3.32 -5.90
N LYS A 94 3.21 2.61 -6.10
CA LYS A 94 3.21 1.34 -6.84
C LYS A 94 3.65 1.50 -8.30
N ALA A 95 3.37 2.65 -8.94
CA ALA A 95 3.80 2.92 -10.31
C ALA A 95 5.34 3.01 -10.43
N VAL A 96 5.99 3.65 -9.46
CA VAL A 96 7.47 3.71 -9.41
C VAL A 96 8.06 2.31 -9.29
N GLY A 97 7.47 1.45 -8.45
CA GLY A 97 7.91 0.06 -8.31
C GLY A 97 7.78 -0.72 -9.62
N ILE A 98 6.65 -0.60 -10.30
CA ILE A 98 6.44 -1.27 -11.59
C ILE A 98 7.37 -0.73 -12.66
N ASP A 99 7.59 0.58 -12.73
CA ASP A 99 8.49 1.20 -13.70
C ASP A 99 9.93 0.68 -13.55
N LEU A 100 10.41 0.55 -12.31
CA LEU A 100 11.74 -0.02 -12.04
C LEU A 100 11.85 -1.47 -12.51
N VAL A 101 10.86 -2.30 -12.16
CA VAL A 101 10.84 -3.72 -12.57
C VAL A 101 10.70 -3.83 -14.09
N ALA A 102 9.82 -3.07 -14.71
CA ALA A 102 9.62 -3.08 -16.15
C ALA A 102 10.91 -2.70 -16.92
N LYS A 103 11.63 -1.69 -16.44
CA LYS A 103 12.92 -1.29 -17.00
C LYS A 103 13.97 -2.39 -16.87
N GLU A 104 14.07 -3.03 -15.71
CA GLU A 104 15.01 -4.13 -15.47
C GLU A 104 14.78 -5.29 -16.43
N PHE A 105 13.53 -5.64 -16.71
CA PHE A 105 13.17 -6.71 -17.63
C PHE A 105 12.96 -6.27 -19.08
N GLY A 106 13.16 -5.01 -19.41
CA GLY A 106 12.94 -4.47 -20.76
C GLY A 106 11.50 -4.59 -21.23
N ILE A 107 10.52 -4.51 -20.32
CA ILE A 107 9.09 -4.62 -20.63
C ILE A 107 8.54 -3.22 -20.89
N PRO A 108 8.02 -2.92 -22.10
CA PRO A 108 7.43 -1.64 -22.37
C PRO A 108 6.08 -1.50 -21.65
N ARG A 109 5.73 -0.27 -21.26
CA ARG A 109 4.54 0.09 -20.50
C ARG A 109 3.25 -0.51 -21.09
N GLU A 110 3.14 -0.51 -22.42
CA GLU A 110 1.97 -0.99 -23.17
C GLU A 110 1.73 -2.50 -23.01
N ARG A 111 2.70 -3.22 -22.48
CA ARG A 111 2.60 -4.66 -22.20
C ARG A 111 2.32 -4.97 -20.73
N ILE A 112 2.01 -3.97 -19.94
CA ILE A 112 1.71 -4.10 -18.51
C ILE A 112 0.20 -4.02 -18.32
N ILE A 113 -0.35 -4.97 -17.59
CA ILE A 113 -1.71 -4.94 -17.07
C ILE A 113 -1.60 -4.80 -15.56
N ALA A 114 -2.27 -3.81 -14.99
CA ALA A 114 -2.34 -3.59 -13.55
C ALA A 114 -3.77 -3.76 -13.05
N PHE A 115 -3.93 -4.32 -11.85
CA PHE A 115 -5.20 -4.49 -11.16
C PHE A 115 -5.15 -3.74 -9.83
N GLY A 116 -6.24 -3.07 -9.45
CA GLY A 116 -6.29 -2.31 -8.22
C GLY A 116 -7.70 -2.06 -7.71
N ASP A 117 -7.83 -1.75 -6.43
CA ASP A 117 -9.12 -1.51 -5.77
C ASP A 117 -9.11 -0.33 -4.79
N GLU A 118 -7.94 0.14 -4.35
CA GLU A 118 -7.80 1.21 -3.37
C GLU A 118 -7.01 2.41 -3.90
N ASP A 119 -6.99 3.50 -3.15
CA ASP A 119 -6.40 4.78 -3.56
C ASP A 119 -4.89 4.70 -3.85
N ASN A 120 -4.18 3.75 -3.21
CA ASN A 120 -2.76 3.50 -3.46
C ASN A 120 -2.48 2.79 -4.79
N ASP A 121 -3.51 2.42 -5.54
CA ASP A 121 -3.40 1.80 -6.87
C ASP A 121 -3.57 2.80 -8.02
N LEU A 122 -4.02 4.01 -7.74
CA LEU A 122 -4.35 5.00 -8.77
C LEU A 122 -3.20 5.22 -9.75
N GLU A 123 -2.03 5.57 -9.26
CA GLU A 123 -0.86 5.85 -10.09
C GLU A 123 -0.39 4.60 -10.87
N MET A 124 -0.56 3.42 -10.27
CA MET A 124 -0.23 2.14 -10.90
C MET A 124 -1.15 1.84 -12.08
N LEU A 125 -2.46 2.05 -11.92
CA LEU A 125 -3.45 1.84 -12.98
C LEU A 125 -3.27 2.85 -14.11
N GLU A 126 -2.99 4.11 -13.79
CA GLU A 126 -2.69 5.14 -14.78
C GLU A 126 -1.37 4.89 -15.53
N TYR A 127 -0.36 4.33 -14.83
CA TYR A 127 0.93 4.00 -15.42
C TYR A 127 0.84 2.83 -16.39
N ALA A 128 0.11 1.77 -16.07
CA ALA A 128 0.04 0.56 -16.88
C ALA A 128 -0.50 0.82 -18.28
N GLY A 129 -0.17 -0.04 -19.23
CA GLY A 129 -0.78 -0.04 -20.57
C GLY A 129 -2.27 -0.33 -20.52
N VAL A 130 -2.69 -1.16 -19.54
CA VAL A 130 -4.10 -1.40 -19.20
C VAL A 130 -4.23 -1.42 -17.69
N GLY A 131 -4.94 -0.44 -17.14
CA GLY A 131 -5.36 -0.40 -15.75
C GLY A 131 -6.76 -0.98 -15.58
N VAL A 132 -6.91 -1.98 -14.73
CA VAL A 132 -8.18 -2.67 -14.47
C VAL A 132 -8.60 -2.44 -13.02
N ALA A 133 -9.76 -1.83 -12.81
CA ALA A 133 -10.35 -1.73 -11.48
C ALA A 133 -11.07 -3.03 -11.11
N MET A 134 -10.87 -3.48 -9.88
CA MET A 134 -11.66 -4.58 -9.32
C MET A 134 -13.11 -4.18 -9.14
N GLY A 135 -14.04 -5.14 -9.18
CA GLY A 135 -15.47 -4.87 -8.97
C GLY A 135 -15.79 -4.28 -7.60
N ASN A 136 -15.01 -4.64 -6.58
CA ASN A 136 -15.07 -4.07 -5.22
C ASN A 136 -14.27 -2.76 -5.05
N ALA A 137 -13.63 -2.23 -6.11
CA ALA A 137 -12.83 -1.02 -6.03
C ALA A 137 -13.65 0.21 -5.62
N ILE A 138 -12.99 1.17 -4.98
CA ILE A 138 -13.58 2.48 -4.66
C ILE A 138 -13.83 3.29 -5.94
N ASP A 139 -14.75 4.24 -5.86
CA ASP A 139 -15.23 4.97 -7.04
C ASP A 139 -14.11 5.72 -7.81
N CYS A 140 -13.15 6.33 -7.10
CA CYS A 140 -12.07 7.03 -7.77
C CYS A 140 -11.18 6.10 -8.59
N VAL A 141 -10.97 4.86 -8.16
CA VAL A 141 -10.22 3.83 -8.88
C VAL A 141 -11.00 3.38 -10.13
N LYS A 142 -12.31 3.13 -9.99
CA LYS A 142 -13.17 2.78 -11.12
C LYS A 142 -13.21 3.87 -12.19
N ASN A 143 -13.17 5.14 -11.76
CA ASN A 143 -13.26 6.28 -12.66
C ASN A 143 -12.03 6.48 -13.56
N ILE A 144 -10.83 6.06 -13.10
CA ILE A 144 -9.58 6.24 -13.86
C ILE A 144 -9.18 5.00 -14.64
N ALA A 145 -9.73 3.84 -14.29
CA ALA A 145 -9.38 2.57 -14.92
C ALA A 145 -9.85 2.49 -16.39
N ASN A 146 -9.11 1.76 -17.20
CA ASN A 146 -9.50 1.45 -18.58
C ASN A 146 -10.67 0.46 -18.63
N GLU A 147 -10.73 -0.45 -17.65
CA GLU A 147 -11.72 -1.52 -17.56
C GLU A 147 -12.09 -1.78 -16.10
N ILE A 148 -13.29 -2.32 -15.88
CA ILE A 148 -13.74 -2.79 -14.58
C ILE A 148 -14.01 -4.28 -14.71
N THR A 149 -13.43 -5.09 -13.83
CA THR A 149 -13.67 -6.53 -13.76
C THR A 149 -14.61 -6.91 -12.62
N LEU A 150 -14.76 -8.20 -12.37
CA LEU A 150 -15.49 -8.72 -11.20
C LEU A 150 -14.71 -8.44 -9.90
N SER A 151 -15.35 -8.67 -8.76
CA SER A 151 -14.73 -8.49 -7.44
C SER A 151 -13.63 -9.52 -7.17
N ASN A 152 -12.86 -9.29 -6.11
CA ASN A 152 -11.88 -10.25 -5.59
C ASN A 152 -12.54 -11.58 -5.19
N GLU A 153 -13.77 -11.57 -4.67
CA GLU A 153 -14.54 -12.75 -4.32
C GLU A 153 -15.01 -13.55 -5.56
N GLU A 154 -15.11 -12.90 -6.71
CA GLU A 154 -15.57 -13.47 -7.98
C GLU A 154 -14.44 -13.80 -8.95
N ASN A 155 -13.19 -13.81 -8.48
CA ASN A 155 -11.99 -14.08 -9.29
C ASN A 155 -11.79 -13.09 -10.46
N GLY A 156 -12.08 -11.81 -10.26
CA GLY A 156 -12.03 -10.79 -11.32
C GLY A 156 -10.72 -10.73 -12.10
N ILE A 157 -9.57 -10.90 -11.44
CA ILE A 157 -8.26 -10.96 -12.11
C ILE A 157 -8.21 -12.13 -13.11
N ALA A 158 -8.66 -13.31 -12.69
CA ALA A 158 -8.62 -14.50 -13.53
C ALA A 158 -9.49 -14.34 -14.79
N VAL A 159 -10.65 -13.69 -14.69
CA VAL A 159 -11.54 -13.42 -15.82
C VAL A 159 -10.82 -12.62 -16.90
N ILE A 160 -10.22 -11.49 -16.56
CA ILE A 160 -9.47 -10.66 -17.51
C ILE A 160 -8.28 -11.40 -18.12
N LEU A 161 -7.53 -12.14 -17.30
CA LEU A 161 -6.34 -12.87 -17.78
C LEU A 161 -6.75 -14.00 -18.76
N GLN A 162 -7.81 -14.73 -18.46
CA GLN A 162 -8.32 -15.78 -19.36
C GLN A 162 -8.76 -15.21 -20.71
N GLU A 163 -9.51 -14.09 -20.71
CA GLU A 163 -9.95 -13.44 -21.93
C GLU A 163 -8.78 -12.95 -22.80
N ARG A 164 -7.78 -12.30 -22.16
CA ARG A 164 -6.66 -11.68 -22.87
C ARG A 164 -5.59 -12.66 -23.33
N LEU A 165 -5.32 -13.68 -22.52
CA LEU A 165 -4.28 -14.68 -22.78
C LEU A 165 -4.83 -15.92 -23.50
N LYS A 166 -6.15 -16.01 -23.69
CA LYS A 166 -6.84 -17.17 -24.33
C LYS A 166 -6.51 -18.50 -23.63
N LEU A 167 -6.50 -18.44 -22.28
CA LEU A 167 -6.22 -19.59 -21.40
C LEU A 167 -7.49 -20.44 -21.22
#